data_253ac62646bffc090a7789a4a4360932
#
_entry.id   253ac62646bffc090a7789a4a4360932
#
_cell.length_a   1.000
_cell.length_b   1.000
_cell.length_c   1.000
_cell.angle_alpha   90.00
_cell.angle_beta   90.00
_cell.angle_gamma   90.00
#
_symmetry.space_group_name_H-M   'P 1'
#
loop_
_entity.id
_entity.type
_entity.pdbx_description
1 polymer ?
#
loop_
_entity_poly.entity_id
_entity_poly.type
_entity_poly.pdbx_seq_one_letter_code
_entity_poly.pdbx_strand_id
1 'polypeptide(L)'
;MPSRYYTMVKKVDKNTSIRLVFIDTTPLIDKYRNDSANYPDAYKQDYKAQLHFIDSVLAVSTEKWKIVIGHHPVYAQTKKEDTERSDIQARLDPILRKYKVDFYVCGHIHNFQHIKQTDSPVNYFVNSSASGARPVEAITGTLFCSNKSGFAICSTTDNAFTLSFIDATGKAIYSYSKTK
;
A
#
# COMPACT_ATOMS: atom_id res chain seq x y z
N MET A 1 -11.66 13.05 4.60
CA MET A 1 -10.91 12.11 5.44
C MET A 1 -10.96 12.62 6.88
N PRO A 2 -11.09 11.74 7.88
CA PRO A 2 -11.20 12.18 9.28
C PRO A 2 -9.92 12.80 9.84
N SER A 3 -8.75 12.32 9.35
CA SER A 3 -7.44 12.88 9.70
C SER A 3 -6.40 12.51 8.63
N ARG A 4 -5.14 12.92 8.80
CA ARG A 4 -4.04 12.56 7.89
C ARG A 4 -3.75 11.06 7.87
N TYR A 5 -3.91 10.40 9.00
CA TYR A 5 -3.87 8.94 9.12
C TYR A 5 -4.97 8.49 10.07
N TYR A 6 -5.56 7.35 9.79
CA TYR A 6 -6.68 6.81 10.57
C TYR A 6 -6.89 5.33 10.27
N THR A 7 -7.72 4.69 11.07
CA THR A 7 -8.12 3.31 10.86
C THR A 7 -9.63 3.17 10.86
N MET A 8 -10.12 2.15 10.17
CA MET A 8 -11.52 1.73 10.21
C MET A 8 -11.63 0.22 10.10
N VAL A 9 -12.72 -0.31 10.64
CA VAL A 9 -13.11 -1.72 10.48
C VAL A 9 -14.30 -1.79 9.55
N LYS A 10 -14.19 -2.60 8.50
CA LYS A 10 -15.30 -2.93 7.62
C LYS A 10 -15.78 -4.34 7.92
N LYS A 11 -17.00 -4.50 8.42
CA LYS A 11 -17.67 -5.78 8.48
C LYS A 11 -18.10 -6.21 7.08
N VAL A 12 -17.78 -7.44 6.71
CA VAL A 12 -18.18 -8.08 5.45
C VAL A 12 -19.40 -8.96 5.71
N ASP A 13 -19.32 -9.78 6.73
CA ASP A 13 -20.39 -10.69 7.19
C ASP A 13 -20.29 -10.94 8.71
N LYS A 14 -20.94 -11.99 9.22
CA LYS A 14 -20.94 -12.32 10.66
C LYS A 14 -19.55 -12.68 11.19
N ASN A 15 -18.69 -13.28 10.36
CA ASN A 15 -17.42 -13.87 10.75
C ASN A 15 -16.22 -13.14 10.15
N THR A 16 -16.43 -12.28 9.15
CA THR A 16 -15.38 -11.66 8.37
C THR A 16 -15.38 -10.14 8.53
N SER A 17 -14.25 -9.62 8.93
CA SER A 17 -13.99 -8.17 8.97
C SER A 17 -12.61 -7.85 8.41
N ILE A 18 -12.48 -6.59 7.98
CA ILE A 18 -11.27 -6.04 7.39
C ILE A 18 -10.83 -4.88 8.25
N ARG A 19 -9.56 -4.87 8.68
CA ARG A 19 -8.87 -3.69 9.20
C ARG A 19 -8.28 -2.91 8.05
N LEU A 20 -8.72 -1.68 7.88
CA LEU A 20 -8.14 -0.71 6.94
C LEU A 20 -7.35 0.33 7.74
N VAL A 21 -6.08 0.53 7.39
CA VAL A 21 -5.21 1.55 8.01
C VAL A 21 -4.74 2.48 6.90
N PHE A 22 -5.19 3.73 6.95
CA PHE A 22 -4.81 4.77 6.00
C PHE A 22 -3.69 5.60 6.60
N ILE A 23 -2.63 5.83 5.83
CA ILE A 23 -1.41 6.50 6.31
C ILE A 23 -0.97 7.61 5.37
N ASP A 24 -0.39 8.67 5.94
CA ASP A 24 0.33 9.70 5.18
C ASP A 24 1.81 9.28 5.07
N THR A 25 2.21 8.86 3.89
CA THR A 25 3.59 8.40 3.67
C THR A 25 4.58 9.55 3.43
N THR A 26 4.12 10.77 3.17
CA THR A 26 4.99 11.91 2.87
C THR A 26 5.98 12.22 4.00
N PRO A 27 5.56 12.31 5.29
CA PRO A 27 6.48 12.59 6.38
C PRO A 27 7.43 11.42 6.72
N LEU A 28 7.17 10.23 6.17
CA LEU A 28 8.07 9.07 6.33
C LEU A 28 9.31 9.15 5.42
N ILE A 29 9.35 10.10 4.48
CA ILE A 29 10.43 10.27 3.50
C ILE A 29 11.26 11.49 3.87
N ASP A 30 12.57 11.31 4.06
CA ASP A 30 13.48 12.35 4.51
C ASP A 30 13.55 13.55 3.55
N LYS A 31 13.50 13.29 2.26
CA LYS A 31 13.44 14.32 1.21
C LYS A 31 12.33 15.34 1.47
N TYR A 32 11.13 14.89 1.85
CA TYR A 32 10.00 15.78 2.10
C TYR A 32 10.00 16.34 3.52
N ARG A 33 10.35 15.51 4.50
CA ARG A 33 10.34 15.92 5.91
C ARG A 33 11.41 16.94 6.24
N ASN A 34 12.57 16.90 5.58
CA ASN A 34 13.70 17.77 5.90
C ASN A 34 13.71 19.08 5.08
N ASP A 35 12.77 19.26 4.16
CA ASP A 35 12.63 20.45 3.32
C ASP A 35 11.40 21.28 3.74
N SER A 36 11.57 22.10 4.75
CA SER A 36 10.50 22.95 5.28
C SER A 36 10.05 24.06 4.31
N ALA A 37 10.89 24.44 3.36
CA ALA A 37 10.59 25.50 2.39
C ALA A 37 9.57 24.99 1.35
N ASN A 38 9.80 23.80 0.81
CA ASN A 38 8.95 23.22 -0.24
C ASN A 38 7.83 22.34 0.34
N TYR A 39 8.05 21.71 1.52
CA TYR A 39 7.11 20.78 2.13
C TYR A 39 6.81 21.11 3.60
N PRO A 40 6.32 22.34 3.90
CA PRO A 40 6.12 22.81 5.27
C PRO A 40 5.16 21.91 6.08
N ASP A 41 4.22 21.28 5.42
CA ASP A 41 3.26 20.37 6.04
C ASP A 41 3.88 19.03 6.46
N ALA A 42 4.76 18.46 5.63
CA ALA A 42 5.48 17.22 5.96
C ALA A 42 6.50 17.48 7.08
N TYR A 43 7.19 18.61 7.03
CA TYR A 43 8.16 19.05 8.05
C TYR A 43 7.54 19.17 9.45
N LYS A 44 6.30 19.67 9.56
CA LYS A 44 5.59 19.88 10.84
C LYS A 44 4.99 18.59 11.43
N GLN A 45 4.96 17.50 10.68
CA GLN A 45 4.34 16.26 11.13
C GLN A 45 5.29 15.42 12.00
N ASP A 46 4.76 14.89 13.10
CA ASP A 46 5.44 13.87 13.88
C ASP A 46 5.23 12.49 13.25
N TYR A 47 6.16 12.10 12.37
CA TYR A 47 6.12 10.80 11.72
C TYR A 47 6.31 9.63 12.71
N LYS A 48 6.99 9.84 13.84
CA LYS A 48 7.15 8.81 14.87
C LYS A 48 5.85 8.52 15.58
N ALA A 49 5.04 9.55 15.86
CA ALA A 49 3.70 9.37 16.38
C ALA A 49 2.81 8.58 15.40
N GLN A 50 2.95 8.82 14.08
CA GLN A 50 2.24 8.02 13.08
C GLN A 50 2.72 6.57 13.06
N LEU A 51 4.02 6.29 13.09
CA LEU A 51 4.54 4.92 13.17
C LEU A 51 4.05 4.20 14.42
N HIS A 52 4.04 4.88 15.57
CA HIS A 52 3.46 4.35 16.81
C HIS A 52 1.96 4.04 16.67
N PHE A 53 1.20 4.92 16.02
CA PHE A 53 -0.21 4.67 15.72
C PHE A 53 -0.39 3.41 14.88
N ILE A 54 0.39 3.24 13.79
CA ILE A 54 0.31 2.06 12.91
C ILE A 54 0.63 0.78 13.71
N ASP A 55 1.72 0.79 14.48
CA ASP A 55 2.13 -0.34 15.33
C ASP A 55 1.03 -0.70 16.33
N SER A 56 0.49 0.29 17.04
CA SER A 56 -0.55 0.09 18.06
C SER A 56 -1.86 -0.46 17.47
N VAL A 57 -2.32 0.09 16.35
CA VAL A 57 -3.54 -0.38 15.67
C VAL A 57 -3.40 -1.81 15.18
N LEU A 58 -2.26 -2.14 14.58
CA LEU A 58 -2.02 -3.48 14.06
C LEU A 58 -1.79 -4.50 15.18
N ALA A 59 -1.22 -4.10 16.32
CA ALA A 59 -0.99 -4.96 17.48
C ALA A 59 -2.30 -5.49 18.07
N VAL A 60 -3.35 -4.67 18.11
CA VAL A 60 -4.67 -5.06 18.66
C VAL A 60 -5.64 -5.56 17.60
N SER A 61 -5.24 -5.60 16.34
CA SER A 61 -6.09 -6.00 15.21
C SER A 61 -6.34 -7.50 15.21
N THR A 62 -7.57 -7.89 15.37
CA THR A 62 -8.07 -9.28 15.32
C THR A 62 -8.82 -9.60 14.03
N GLU A 63 -8.99 -8.60 13.16
CA GLU A 63 -9.69 -8.75 11.91
C GLU A 63 -9.00 -9.77 11.00
N LYS A 64 -9.82 -10.52 10.26
CA LYS A 64 -9.34 -11.56 9.33
C LYS A 64 -8.38 -11.00 8.29
N TRP A 65 -8.68 -9.81 7.76
CA TRP A 65 -7.88 -9.14 6.74
C TRP A 65 -7.32 -7.82 7.26
N LYS A 66 -6.03 -7.60 7.06
CA LYS A 66 -5.32 -6.37 7.42
C LYS A 66 -4.76 -5.72 6.17
N ILE A 67 -5.23 -4.52 5.87
CA ILE A 67 -4.83 -3.78 4.67
C ILE A 67 -4.31 -2.40 5.10
N VAL A 68 -3.11 -2.07 4.68
CA VAL A 68 -2.52 -0.73 4.89
C VAL A 68 -2.48 0.00 3.55
N ILE A 69 -2.92 1.24 3.55
CA ILE A 69 -3.06 2.06 2.34
C ILE A 69 -2.26 3.34 2.52
N GLY A 70 -1.31 3.57 1.62
CA GLY A 70 -0.48 4.77 1.59
C GLY A 70 -0.31 5.32 0.18
N HIS A 71 0.44 6.41 0.01
CA HIS A 71 0.70 6.98 -1.31
C HIS A 71 1.96 6.39 -1.95
N HIS A 72 3.09 6.39 -1.23
CA HIS A 72 4.37 5.96 -1.78
C HIS A 72 4.57 4.44 -1.66
N PRO A 73 5.21 3.80 -2.65
CA PRO A 73 5.45 2.37 -2.63
C PRO A 73 6.56 1.97 -1.63
N VAL A 74 6.38 0.80 -1.01
CA VAL A 74 7.46 0.10 -0.28
C VAL A 74 8.38 -0.60 -1.27
N TYR A 75 7.80 -1.40 -2.16
CA TYR A 75 8.50 -2.07 -3.25
C TYR A 75 7.83 -1.74 -4.57
N ALA A 76 8.61 -1.31 -5.55
CA ALA A 76 8.14 -1.04 -6.90
C ALA A 76 9.32 -0.85 -7.86
N GLN A 77 9.11 -1.20 -9.12
CA GLN A 77 9.98 -0.75 -10.20
C GLN A 77 9.54 0.66 -10.63
N THR A 78 10.48 1.58 -10.67
CA THR A 78 10.27 2.95 -11.14
C THR A 78 11.60 3.60 -11.49
N LYS A 79 11.57 4.61 -12.36
CA LYS A 79 12.72 5.47 -12.67
C LYS A 79 12.92 6.61 -11.66
N LYS A 80 12.04 6.72 -10.65
CA LYS A 80 12.20 7.70 -9.56
C LYS A 80 13.33 7.30 -8.62
N GLU A 81 13.85 8.28 -7.90
CA GLU A 81 14.94 8.10 -6.95
C GLU A 81 14.64 7.00 -5.91
N ASP A 82 15.65 6.20 -5.61
CA ASP A 82 15.53 5.08 -4.68
C ASP A 82 15.35 5.53 -3.22
N THR A 83 15.78 6.74 -2.87
CA THR A 83 15.70 7.28 -1.51
C THR A 83 14.28 7.30 -0.95
N GLU A 84 13.27 7.61 -1.78
CA GLU A 84 11.86 7.57 -1.35
C GLU A 84 11.46 6.15 -0.89
N ARG A 85 11.85 5.13 -1.65
CA ARG A 85 11.52 3.73 -1.33
C ARG A 85 12.34 3.21 -0.15
N SER A 86 13.64 3.51 -0.10
CA SER A 86 14.50 3.08 1.00
C SER A 86 14.03 3.61 2.35
N ASP A 87 13.59 4.86 2.40
CA ASP A 87 13.01 5.47 3.60
C ASP A 87 11.72 4.76 4.05
N ILE A 88 10.81 4.50 3.11
CA ILE A 88 9.56 3.77 3.41
C ILE A 88 9.87 2.32 3.82
N GLN A 89 10.77 1.65 3.14
CA GLN A 89 11.21 0.30 3.50
C GLN A 89 11.77 0.25 4.92
N ALA A 90 12.68 1.15 5.25
CA ALA A 90 13.31 1.17 6.57
C ALA A 90 12.32 1.43 7.71
N ARG A 91 11.30 2.26 7.50
CA ARG A 91 10.39 2.73 8.55
C ARG A 91 9.08 1.94 8.64
N LEU A 92 8.51 1.58 7.51
CA LEU A 92 7.17 0.97 7.45
C LEU A 92 7.20 -0.55 7.30
N ASP A 93 8.07 -1.09 6.44
CA ASP A 93 8.06 -2.53 6.12
C ASP A 93 8.26 -3.45 7.34
N PRO A 94 9.12 -3.13 8.32
CA PRO A 94 9.25 -3.93 9.53
C PRO A 94 7.92 -4.06 10.31
N ILE A 95 7.12 -3.00 10.35
CA ILE A 95 5.82 -3.00 11.03
C ILE A 95 4.81 -3.86 10.25
N LEU A 96 4.76 -3.70 8.91
CA LEU A 96 3.87 -4.50 8.06
C LEU A 96 4.15 -5.99 8.20
N ARG A 97 5.42 -6.38 8.20
CA ARG A 97 5.85 -7.78 8.35
C ARG A 97 5.57 -8.34 9.74
N LYS A 98 5.89 -7.58 10.80
CA LYS A 98 5.66 -7.94 12.21
C LYS A 98 4.22 -8.37 12.44
N TYR A 99 3.27 -7.60 11.91
CA TYR A 99 1.84 -7.85 12.11
C TYR A 99 1.17 -8.66 10.99
N LYS A 100 1.98 -9.20 10.07
CA LYS A 100 1.52 -10.03 8.95
C LYS A 100 0.39 -9.35 8.18
N VAL A 101 0.58 -8.07 7.84
CA VAL A 101 -0.34 -7.32 6.98
C VAL A 101 -0.54 -8.10 5.68
N ASP A 102 -1.77 -8.22 5.22
CA ASP A 102 -2.09 -9.01 4.04
C ASP A 102 -1.74 -8.27 2.76
N PHE A 103 -2.10 -6.98 2.72
CA PHE A 103 -1.93 -6.12 1.54
C PHE A 103 -1.44 -4.74 1.96
N TYR A 104 -0.41 -4.26 1.29
CA TYR A 104 -0.05 -2.85 1.23
C TYR A 104 -0.43 -2.31 -0.15
N VAL A 105 -1.29 -1.31 -0.20
CA VAL A 105 -1.78 -0.72 -1.45
C VAL A 105 -1.33 0.72 -1.54
N CYS A 106 -0.74 1.09 -2.66
CA CYS A 106 -0.21 2.44 -2.86
C CYS A 106 -0.42 2.96 -4.29
N GLY A 107 0.05 4.17 -4.53
CA GLY A 107 -0.05 4.87 -5.80
C GLY A 107 1.29 5.38 -6.34
N HIS A 108 1.39 6.68 -6.61
CA HIS A 108 2.59 7.48 -6.87
C HIS A 108 3.24 7.31 -8.25
N ILE A 109 3.44 6.10 -8.76
CA ILE A 109 4.32 5.83 -9.90
C ILE A 109 3.60 5.59 -11.23
N HIS A 110 2.28 5.71 -11.25
CA HIS A 110 1.43 5.69 -12.45
C HIS A 110 1.55 4.42 -13.30
N ASN A 111 1.46 3.28 -12.67
CA ASN A 111 1.33 1.97 -13.31
C ASN A 111 0.69 0.96 -12.36
N PHE A 112 0.50 -0.26 -12.81
CA PHE A 112 0.08 -1.39 -11.99
C PHE A 112 1.28 -2.27 -11.67
N GLN A 113 1.43 -2.64 -10.40
CA GLN A 113 2.38 -3.68 -10.00
C GLN A 113 1.82 -4.51 -8.85
N HIS A 114 2.13 -5.80 -8.86
CA HIS A 114 2.04 -6.68 -7.70
C HIS A 114 3.42 -7.26 -7.44
N ILE A 115 3.96 -6.95 -6.27
CA ILE A 115 5.28 -7.42 -5.84
C ILE A 115 5.13 -8.24 -4.56
N LYS A 116 5.82 -9.37 -4.52
CA LYS A 116 5.92 -10.27 -3.39
C LYS A 116 7.37 -10.54 -3.07
N GLN A 117 7.82 -10.14 -1.90
CA GLN A 117 9.16 -10.48 -1.42
C GLN A 117 9.16 -11.91 -0.85
N THR A 118 10.22 -12.67 -1.09
CA THR A 118 10.32 -14.10 -0.74
C THR A 118 9.99 -14.35 0.74
N ASP A 119 10.52 -13.52 1.64
CA ASP A 119 10.36 -13.71 3.09
C ASP A 119 9.31 -12.78 3.70
N SER A 120 8.41 -12.22 2.91
CA SER A 120 7.38 -11.32 3.40
C SER A 120 5.99 -11.96 3.38
N PRO A 121 5.20 -11.85 4.44
CA PRO A 121 3.78 -12.21 4.42
C PRO A 121 2.93 -11.22 3.61
N VAL A 122 3.48 -10.01 3.33
CA VAL A 122 2.79 -8.88 2.73
C VAL A 122 2.75 -9.01 1.21
N ASN A 123 1.63 -8.63 0.60
CA ASN A 123 1.50 -8.41 -0.84
C ASN A 123 1.49 -6.89 -1.10
N TYR A 124 2.40 -6.41 -1.94
CA TYR A 124 2.57 -4.99 -2.22
C TYR A 124 1.96 -4.67 -3.58
N PHE A 125 0.93 -3.82 -3.60
CA PHE A 125 0.22 -3.44 -4.80
C PHE A 125 0.42 -1.95 -5.10
N VAL A 126 0.82 -1.64 -6.32
CA VAL A 126 0.77 -0.29 -6.87
C VAL A 126 -0.46 -0.19 -7.76
N ASN A 127 -1.36 0.76 -7.43
CA ASN A 127 -2.61 1.04 -8.14
C ASN A 127 -2.70 2.54 -8.43
N SER A 128 -1.98 3.02 -9.41
CA SER A 128 -1.90 4.45 -9.71
C SER A 128 -1.93 4.79 -11.20
N SER A 129 -2.72 4.04 -11.97
CA SER A 129 -2.77 4.14 -13.43
C SER A 129 -3.98 4.91 -13.97
N ALA A 130 -4.81 5.51 -13.10
CA ALA A 130 -6.07 6.14 -13.51
C ALA A 130 -5.87 7.43 -14.32
N SER A 131 -4.86 8.25 -14.00
CA SER A 131 -4.60 9.54 -14.65
C SER A 131 -3.54 9.50 -15.76
N GLY A 132 -2.94 8.36 -15.99
CA GLY A 132 -1.88 8.17 -16.96
C GLY A 132 -1.05 6.93 -16.63
N ALA A 133 -0.44 6.33 -17.63
CA ALA A 133 0.32 5.12 -17.48
C ALA A 133 1.79 5.35 -17.84
N ARG A 134 2.71 4.93 -16.97
CA ARG A 134 4.15 4.99 -17.19
C ARG A 134 4.70 3.61 -17.46
N PRO A 135 5.75 3.51 -18.32
CA PRO A 135 6.45 2.24 -18.54
C PRO A 135 6.89 1.59 -17.22
N VAL A 136 6.84 0.29 -17.20
CA VAL A 136 7.22 -0.54 -16.06
C VAL A 136 7.79 -1.86 -16.56
N GLU A 137 8.80 -2.37 -15.86
CA GLU A 137 9.45 -3.64 -16.12
C GLU A 137 9.40 -4.50 -14.86
N ALA A 138 9.53 -5.82 -15.03
CA ALA A 138 9.59 -6.72 -13.90
C ALA A 138 10.93 -6.58 -13.16
N ILE A 139 10.86 -6.63 -11.82
CA ILE A 139 12.02 -6.75 -10.93
C ILE A 139 11.87 -8.01 -10.08
N THR A 140 12.87 -8.35 -9.29
CA THR A 140 12.80 -9.47 -8.35
C THR A 140 11.55 -9.36 -7.47
N GLY A 141 10.76 -10.43 -7.43
CA GLY A 141 9.51 -10.48 -6.69
C GLY A 141 8.29 -9.93 -7.44
N THR A 142 8.41 -9.45 -8.67
CA THR A 142 7.27 -9.02 -9.47
C THR A 142 6.42 -10.23 -9.90
N LEU A 143 5.17 -10.27 -9.44
CA LEU A 143 4.18 -11.25 -9.89
C LEU A 143 3.38 -10.73 -11.08
N PHE A 144 3.21 -9.41 -11.18
CA PHE A 144 2.54 -8.74 -12.29
C PHE A 144 3.00 -7.28 -12.38
N CYS A 145 3.11 -6.78 -13.60
CA CYS A 145 3.22 -5.35 -13.88
C CYS A 145 2.57 -4.99 -15.21
N SER A 146 2.05 -3.75 -15.31
CA SER A 146 1.42 -3.25 -16.53
C SER A 146 1.42 -1.72 -16.56
N ASN A 147 1.62 -1.18 -17.75
CA ASN A 147 1.50 0.26 -18.04
C ASN A 147 0.13 0.64 -18.62
N LYS A 148 -0.89 -0.21 -18.49
CA LYS A 148 -2.25 0.13 -18.91
C LYS A 148 -2.89 1.09 -17.92
N SER A 149 -3.75 1.99 -18.42
CA SER A 149 -4.61 2.82 -17.57
C SER A 149 -5.77 2.00 -16.99
N GLY A 150 -6.21 2.35 -15.78
CA GLY A 150 -7.31 1.67 -15.11
C GLY A 150 -7.31 1.85 -13.60
N PHE A 151 -7.90 0.91 -12.89
CA PHE A 151 -8.08 0.94 -11.44
C PHE A 151 -8.08 -0.47 -10.83
N ALA A 152 -8.10 -0.57 -9.51
CA ALA A 152 -8.24 -1.84 -8.81
C ALA A 152 -9.62 -2.00 -8.17
N ILE A 153 -10.15 -3.23 -8.20
CA ILE A 153 -11.32 -3.65 -7.43
C ILE A 153 -10.87 -4.66 -6.38
N CYS A 154 -11.38 -4.48 -5.16
CA CYS A 154 -11.23 -5.47 -4.10
C CYS A 154 -12.57 -6.13 -3.81
N SER A 155 -12.57 -7.46 -3.73
CA SER A 155 -13.70 -8.25 -3.29
C SER A 155 -13.28 -9.25 -2.22
N THR A 156 -14.19 -9.62 -1.34
CA THR A 156 -13.91 -10.59 -0.28
C THR A 156 -15.08 -11.52 -0.07
N THR A 157 -14.77 -12.76 0.23
CA THR A 157 -15.66 -13.79 0.73
C THR A 157 -15.19 -14.22 2.11
N ASP A 158 -15.88 -15.19 2.73
CA ASP A 158 -15.51 -15.72 4.04
C ASP A 158 -14.03 -16.18 4.10
N ASN A 159 -13.51 -16.75 3.01
CA ASN A 159 -12.19 -17.38 3.01
C ASN A 159 -11.17 -16.77 2.05
N ALA A 160 -11.57 -15.79 1.22
CA ALA A 160 -10.69 -15.20 0.23
C ALA A 160 -10.83 -13.68 0.16
N PHE A 161 -9.71 -13.01 -0.02
CA PHE A 161 -9.65 -11.59 -0.42
C PHE A 161 -8.97 -11.50 -1.79
N THR A 162 -9.66 -10.91 -2.75
CA THR A 162 -9.20 -10.77 -4.12
C THR A 162 -8.99 -9.30 -4.48
N LEU A 163 -7.83 -8.99 -5.06
CA LEU A 163 -7.56 -7.70 -5.69
C LEU A 163 -7.39 -7.93 -7.20
N SER A 164 -8.15 -7.19 -8.00
CA SER A 164 -8.12 -7.28 -9.45
C SER A 164 -7.81 -5.92 -10.07
N PHE A 165 -6.88 -5.88 -11.02
CA PHE A 165 -6.64 -4.71 -11.86
C PHE A 165 -7.55 -4.75 -13.08
N ILE A 166 -8.31 -3.67 -13.27
CA ILE A 166 -9.25 -3.48 -14.38
C ILE A 166 -8.68 -2.39 -15.28
N ASP A 167 -8.55 -2.67 -16.57
CA ASP A 167 -8.09 -1.68 -17.53
C ASP A 167 -9.21 -0.69 -17.94
N ALA A 168 -8.85 0.35 -18.68
CA ALA A 168 -9.79 1.38 -19.12
C ALA A 168 -10.93 0.87 -20.03
N THR A 169 -10.84 -0.36 -20.53
CA THR A 169 -11.91 -1.02 -21.29
C THR A 169 -12.88 -1.81 -20.42
N GLY A 170 -12.63 -1.85 -19.10
CA GLY A 170 -13.40 -2.65 -18.15
C GLY A 170 -12.96 -4.11 -18.04
N LYS A 171 -11.88 -4.49 -18.72
CA LYS A 171 -11.35 -5.85 -18.69
C LYS A 171 -10.44 -6.06 -17.47
N ALA A 172 -10.66 -7.16 -16.74
CA ALA A 172 -9.71 -7.62 -15.74
C ALA A 172 -8.42 -8.10 -16.42
N ILE A 173 -7.32 -7.42 -16.17
CA ILE A 173 -6.00 -7.75 -16.72
C ILE A 173 -5.12 -8.54 -15.74
N TYR A 174 -5.50 -8.55 -14.48
CA TYR A 174 -4.85 -9.31 -13.42
C TYR A 174 -5.80 -9.52 -12.25
N SER A 175 -5.69 -10.65 -11.58
CA SER A 175 -6.40 -10.92 -10.32
C SER A 175 -5.51 -11.76 -9.42
N TYR A 176 -5.46 -11.41 -8.16
CA TYR A 176 -4.77 -12.16 -7.12
C TYR A 176 -5.70 -12.39 -5.95
N SER A 177 -5.85 -13.66 -5.56
CA SER A 177 -6.64 -14.07 -4.39
C SER A 177 -5.74 -14.64 -3.31
N LYS A 178 -5.88 -14.12 -2.09
CA LYS A 178 -5.27 -14.67 -0.87
C LYS A 178 -6.37 -15.39 -0.09
N THR A 179 -6.08 -16.60 0.35
CA THR A 179 -6.97 -17.41 1.20
C THR A 179 -6.49 -17.48 2.64
N LYS A 180 -7.43 -17.62 3.59
CA LYS A 180 -7.20 -17.84 5.03
C LYS A 180 -8.24 -18.79 5.59
#